data_1893632c3533d4b9cb19e86bc251d2d4
#
_entry.id   1893632c3533d4b9cb19e86bc251d2d4
#
_cell.length_a   1.000
_cell.length_b   1.000
_cell.length_c   1.000
_cell.angle_alpha   90.00
_cell.angle_beta   90.00
_cell.angle_gamma   90.00
#
_symmetry.space_group_name_H-M   'P 1'
#
loop_
_entity.id
_entity.type
_entity.pdbx_description
1 polymer ?
#
loop_
_entity_poly.entity_id
_entity_poly.type
_entity_poly.pdbx_seq_one_letter_code
_entity_poly.pdbx_strand_id
1 'polypeptide(L)'
;MPFDIVLVDDHKLVRDGVKTILERGAEFRVVGEAENGADAVQLCKRTDPDLVLMDIGLPGMNGIEATTELLRHCPSVKVVILSMYDDENSVVTAIRSGARAFVLKKASSTELLDALRTVARGGSYLSSQVSDRLLQRIQRGDLDTHDRSPLESLSPRELQVLRLVAEGKDQQRYCSATRLGAADHPQLSQDDDEEVGSE
;
A
#
# COMPACT_ATOMS: atom_id res chain seq x y z
N MET A 1 -26.29 -9.26 -13.15
CA MET A 1 -25.57 -8.04 -13.53
C MET A 1 -24.07 -8.28 -13.26
N PRO A 2 -23.16 -7.72 -14.04
CA PRO A 2 -21.74 -7.79 -13.72
C PRO A 2 -21.45 -7.05 -12.41
N PHE A 3 -20.39 -7.47 -11.70
CA PHE A 3 -19.88 -6.76 -10.54
C PHE A 3 -19.05 -5.55 -10.99
N ASP A 4 -19.32 -4.39 -10.43
CA ASP A 4 -18.60 -3.17 -10.70
C ASP A 4 -17.30 -3.16 -9.90
N ILE A 5 -16.17 -2.95 -10.59
CA ILE A 5 -14.83 -2.99 -9.99
C ILE A 5 -14.03 -1.72 -10.31
N VAL A 6 -13.36 -1.19 -9.31
CA VAL A 6 -12.36 -0.12 -9.44
C VAL A 6 -10.97 -0.74 -9.36
N LEU A 7 -10.08 -0.33 -10.27
CA LEU A 7 -8.68 -0.76 -10.30
C LEU A 7 -7.80 0.35 -9.74
N VAL A 8 -6.93 0.01 -8.79
CA VAL A 8 -6.02 0.97 -8.15
C VAL A 8 -4.60 0.41 -8.17
N ASP A 9 -3.76 0.99 -9.00
CA ASP A 9 -2.34 0.65 -9.16
C ASP A 9 -1.64 1.84 -9.83
N ASP A 10 -0.45 2.22 -9.43
CA ASP A 10 0.29 3.32 -10.05
C ASP A 10 0.94 2.92 -11.39
N HIS A 11 1.04 1.60 -11.65
CA HIS A 11 1.58 1.05 -12.88
C HIS A 11 0.50 0.85 -13.94
N LYS A 12 0.45 1.73 -14.95
CA LYS A 12 -0.52 1.63 -16.05
C LYS A 12 -0.55 0.27 -16.74
N LEU A 13 0.62 -0.34 -16.97
CA LEU A 13 0.71 -1.65 -17.64
C LEU A 13 0.00 -2.76 -16.85
N VAL A 14 0.06 -2.69 -15.52
CA VAL A 14 -0.63 -3.65 -14.64
C VAL A 14 -2.13 -3.45 -14.75
N ARG A 15 -2.61 -2.20 -14.68
CA ARG A 15 -4.04 -1.88 -14.84
C ARG A 15 -4.58 -2.36 -16.18
N ASP A 16 -3.88 -2.06 -17.29
CA ASP A 16 -4.27 -2.49 -18.65
C ASP A 16 -4.31 -4.02 -18.76
N GLY A 17 -3.35 -4.72 -18.16
CA GLY A 17 -3.31 -6.18 -18.11
C GLY A 17 -4.48 -6.78 -17.34
N VAL A 18 -4.74 -6.27 -16.14
CA VAL A 18 -5.88 -6.70 -15.29
C VAL A 18 -7.21 -6.42 -16.00
N LYS A 19 -7.37 -5.24 -16.56
CA LYS A 19 -8.57 -4.86 -17.33
C LYS A 19 -8.83 -5.84 -18.48
N THR A 20 -7.79 -6.19 -19.24
CA THR A 20 -7.89 -7.20 -20.31
C THR A 20 -8.33 -8.58 -19.78
N ILE A 21 -7.88 -8.97 -18.59
CA ILE A 21 -8.28 -10.24 -17.96
C ILE A 21 -9.77 -10.19 -17.57
N LEU A 22 -10.22 -9.09 -16.98
CA LEU A 22 -11.60 -8.91 -16.52
C LEU A 22 -12.60 -8.82 -17.68
N GLU A 23 -12.23 -8.14 -18.75
CA GLU A 23 -13.07 -7.94 -19.95
C GLU A 23 -13.28 -9.23 -20.77
N ARG A 24 -12.45 -10.27 -20.58
CA ARG A 24 -12.67 -11.58 -21.23
C ARG A 24 -13.89 -12.33 -20.70
N GLY A 25 -14.39 -11.93 -19.53
CA GLY A 25 -15.59 -12.50 -18.91
C GLY A 25 -16.64 -11.41 -18.72
N ALA A 26 -17.94 -11.79 -18.82
CA ALA A 26 -19.03 -10.84 -18.58
C ALA A 26 -19.36 -10.62 -17.08
N GLU A 27 -18.51 -11.14 -16.19
CA GLU A 27 -18.77 -11.17 -14.75
C GLU A 27 -18.39 -9.86 -14.05
N PHE A 28 -17.36 -9.14 -14.56
CA PHE A 28 -16.84 -7.93 -13.97
C PHE A 28 -16.87 -6.78 -14.97
N ARG A 29 -17.13 -5.57 -14.47
CA ARG A 29 -17.09 -4.34 -15.25
C ARG A 29 -16.19 -3.32 -14.55
N VAL A 30 -15.13 -2.89 -15.22
CA VAL A 30 -14.26 -1.83 -14.69
C VAL A 30 -14.98 -0.49 -14.82
N VAL A 31 -15.34 0.11 -13.69
CA VAL A 31 -16.09 1.38 -13.63
C VAL A 31 -15.18 2.57 -13.33
N GLY A 32 -13.89 2.32 -13.03
CA GLY A 32 -12.92 3.37 -12.84
C GLY A 32 -11.52 2.85 -12.55
N GLU A 33 -10.54 3.74 -12.70
CA GLU A 33 -9.13 3.50 -12.44
C GLU A 33 -8.56 4.65 -11.60
N ALA A 34 -7.65 4.34 -10.67
CA ALA A 34 -6.91 5.31 -9.88
C ALA A 34 -5.43 4.91 -9.77
N GLU A 35 -4.56 5.91 -9.59
CA GLU A 35 -3.11 5.73 -9.50
C GLU A 35 -2.54 5.93 -8.09
N ASN A 36 -3.40 6.32 -7.14
CA ASN A 36 -3.05 6.51 -5.74
C ASN A 36 -4.25 6.27 -4.84
N GLY A 37 -3.99 6.10 -3.54
CA GLY A 37 -5.03 5.78 -2.56
C GLY A 37 -6.06 6.88 -2.37
N ALA A 38 -5.66 8.15 -2.42
CA ALA A 38 -6.58 9.27 -2.20
C ALA A 38 -7.61 9.38 -3.33
N ASP A 39 -7.16 9.26 -4.58
CA ASP A 39 -8.06 9.25 -5.75
C ASP A 39 -8.97 8.03 -5.75
N ALA A 40 -8.48 6.87 -5.31
CA ALA A 40 -9.28 5.66 -5.16
C ALA A 40 -10.47 5.88 -4.21
N VAL A 41 -10.24 6.48 -3.04
CA VAL A 41 -11.31 6.81 -2.07
C VAL A 41 -12.35 7.75 -2.70
N GLN A 42 -11.91 8.81 -3.39
CA GLN A 42 -12.82 9.75 -4.05
C GLN A 42 -13.61 9.10 -5.19
N LEU A 43 -12.94 8.23 -5.95
CA LEU A 43 -13.57 7.50 -7.05
C LEU A 43 -14.65 6.55 -6.53
N CYS A 44 -14.38 5.78 -5.49
CA CYS A 44 -15.34 4.85 -4.89
C CYS A 44 -16.56 5.57 -4.32
N LYS A 45 -16.41 6.75 -3.72
CA LYS A 45 -17.55 7.57 -3.26
C LYS A 45 -18.49 7.98 -4.40
N ARG A 46 -17.98 8.10 -5.62
CA ARG A 46 -18.75 8.55 -6.79
C ARG A 46 -19.37 7.40 -7.57
N THR A 47 -18.67 6.24 -7.60
CA THR A 47 -19.07 5.12 -8.46
C THR A 47 -19.77 4.00 -7.70
N ASP A 48 -19.67 3.99 -6.35
CA ASP A 48 -20.22 2.95 -5.44
C ASP A 48 -19.98 1.52 -5.98
N PRO A 49 -18.71 1.12 -6.18
CA PRO A 49 -18.39 -0.17 -6.78
C PRO A 49 -18.64 -1.33 -5.82
N ASP A 50 -18.84 -2.54 -6.35
CA ASP A 50 -18.91 -3.76 -5.55
C ASP A 50 -17.54 -4.18 -4.99
N LEU A 51 -16.50 -3.95 -5.80
CA LEU A 51 -15.13 -4.41 -5.54
C LEU A 51 -14.11 -3.31 -5.82
N VAL A 52 -13.03 -3.34 -5.06
CA VAL A 52 -11.81 -2.58 -5.36
C VAL A 52 -10.63 -3.54 -5.40
N LEU A 53 -9.92 -3.55 -6.51
CA LEU A 53 -8.62 -4.22 -6.60
C LEU A 53 -7.55 -3.16 -6.31
N MET A 54 -6.84 -3.32 -5.19
CA MET A 54 -5.98 -2.32 -4.59
C MET A 54 -4.53 -2.79 -4.52
N ASP A 55 -3.62 -2.10 -5.19
CA ASP A 55 -2.19 -2.29 -4.96
C ASP A 55 -1.78 -1.74 -3.58
N ILE A 56 -0.82 -2.40 -2.92
CA ILE A 56 -0.23 -1.90 -1.67
C ILE A 56 0.74 -0.75 -1.95
N GLY A 57 1.56 -0.87 -3.00
CA GLY A 57 2.69 0.01 -3.28
C GLY A 57 2.36 1.38 -3.85
N LEU A 58 1.24 1.97 -3.47
CA LEU A 58 0.79 3.26 -4.02
C LEU A 58 1.58 4.46 -3.49
N PRO A 59 1.78 5.50 -4.32
CA PRO A 59 2.42 6.73 -3.89
C PRO A 59 1.54 7.54 -2.93
N GLY A 60 2.17 8.13 -1.92
CA GLY A 60 1.49 8.98 -0.93
C GLY A 60 0.75 8.15 0.13
N MET A 61 -0.51 7.86 -0.11
CA MET A 61 -1.33 6.97 0.72
C MET A 61 -1.19 5.55 0.20
N ASN A 62 -0.57 4.64 0.98
CA ASN A 62 -0.43 3.24 0.58
C ASN A 62 -1.78 2.51 0.54
N GLY A 63 -1.83 1.35 -0.14
CA GLY A 63 -3.08 0.61 -0.35
C GLY A 63 -3.74 0.09 0.92
N ILE A 64 -2.99 -0.16 2.00
CA ILE A 64 -3.53 -0.59 3.30
C ILE A 64 -4.20 0.59 4.00
N GLU A 65 -3.54 1.76 4.02
CA GLU A 65 -4.13 3.01 4.53
C GLU A 65 -5.39 3.38 3.73
N ALA A 66 -5.28 3.29 2.38
CA ALA A 66 -6.40 3.56 1.49
C ALA A 66 -7.58 2.60 1.73
N THR A 67 -7.31 1.31 2.02
CA THR A 67 -8.34 0.34 2.37
C THR A 67 -9.09 0.74 3.63
N THR A 68 -8.37 1.13 4.69
CA THR A 68 -8.99 1.59 5.95
C THR A 68 -9.87 2.82 5.71
N GLU A 69 -9.36 3.81 4.99
CA GLU A 69 -10.08 5.04 4.69
C GLU A 69 -11.30 4.80 3.78
N LEU A 70 -11.13 3.92 2.81
CA LEU A 70 -12.20 3.54 1.87
C LEU A 70 -13.34 2.85 2.59
N LEU A 71 -13.07 1.86 3.44
CA LEU A 71 -14.10 1.12 4.18
C LEU A 71 -14.82 1.99 5.21
N ARG A 72 -14.18 3.05 5.73
CA ARG A 72 -14.83 4.04 6.58
C ARG A 72 -15.91 4.83 5.83
N HIS A 73 -15.70 5.11 4.54
CA HIS A 73 -16.62 5.90 3.72
C HIS A 73 -17.58 5.06 2.88
N CYS A 74 -17.15 3.88 2.46
CA CYS A 74 -17.87 2.95 1.58
C CYS A 74 -17.87 1.55 2.21
N PRO A 75 -18.62 1.30 3.31
CA PRO A 75 -18.53 0.06 4.09
C PRO A 75 -19.07 -1.18 3.34
N SER A 76 -19.83 -0.99 2.27
CA SER A 76 -20.37 -2.06 1.42
C SER A 76 -19.34 -2.62 0.45
N VAL A 77 -18.31 -1.84 0.11
CA VAL A 77 -17.29 -2.23 -0.86
C VAL A 77 -16.39 -3.34 -0.30
N LYS A 78 -15.98 -4.24 -1.17
CA LYS A 78 -15.07 -5.34 -0.81
C LYS A 78 -13.73 -5.09 -1.45
N VAL A 79 -12.68 -5.08 -0.62
CA VAL A 79 -11.31 -4.79 -1.08
C VAL A 79 -10.54 -6.09 -1.27
N VAL A 80 -9.92 -6.23 -2.43
CA VAL A 80 -8.97 -7.28 -2.81
C VAL A 80 -7.60 -6.61 -2.94
N ILE A 81 -6.66 -6.99 -2.12
CA ILE A 81 -5.28 -6.49 -2.19
C ILE A 81 -4.53 -7.25 -3.28
N LEU A 82 -3.79 -6.51 -4.09
CA LEU A 82 -2.85 -7.03 -5.09
C LEU A 82 -1.43 -6.58 -4.70
N SER A 83 -0.49 -7.50 -4.53
CA SER A 83 0.86 -7.17 -4.05
C SER A 83 1.95 -7.90 -4.82
N MET A 84 3.10 -7.25 -4.99
CA MET A 84 4.33 -7.90 -5.47
C MET A 84 4.97 -8.79 -4.40
N TYR A 85 4.72 -8.50 -3.13
CA TYR A 85 5.37 -9.13 -1.99
C TYR A 85 4.39 -9.98 -1.19
N ASP A 86 4.89 -11.07 -0.65
CA ASP A 86 4.15 -12.05 0.14
C ASP A 86 4.60 -12.03 1.62
N ASP A 87 5.09 -10.87 2.09
CA ASP A 87 5.54 -10.76 3.47
C ASP A 87 4.34 -10.84 4.45
N GLU A 88 4.56 -11.57 5.55
CA GLU A 88 3.50 -11.92 6.51
C GLU A 88 2.90 -10.69 7.19
N ASN A 89 3.70 -9.65 7.44
CA ASN A 89 3.23 -8.44 8.11
C ASN A 89 2.26 -7.64 7.23
N SER A 90 2.59 -7.50 5.95
CA SER A 90 1.70 -6.86 4.97
C SER A 90 0.37 -7.61 4.85
N VAL A 91 0.40 -8.95 4.84
CA VAL A 91 -0.82 -9.77 4.78
C VAL A 91 -1.69 -9.54 6.02
N VAL A 92 -1.11 -9.68 7.22
CA VAL A 92 -1.85 -9.49 8.48
C VAL A 92 -2.42 -8.08 8.57
N THR A 93 -1.64 -7.07 8.20
CA THR A 93 -2.07 -5.67 8.26
C THR A 93 -3.18 -5.39 7.24
N ALA A 94 -3.09 -5.95 6.03
CA ALA A 94 -4.14 -5.85 5.02
C ALA A 94 -5.47 -6.47 5.49
N ILE A 95 -5.43 -7.65 6.11
CA ILE A 95 -6.63 -8.30 6.65
C ILE A 95 -7.20 -7.47 7.81
N ARG A 96 -6.36 -6.96 8.71
CA ARG A 96 -6.79 -6.11 9.83
C ARG A 96 -7.40 -4.78 9.36
N SER A 97 -6.96 -4.24 8.22
CA SER A 97 -7.56 -3.06 7.60
C SER A 97 -8.93 -3.32 6.97
N GLY A 98 -9.36 -4.60 6.90
CA GLY A 98 -10.65 -5.02 6.39
C GLY A 98 -10.64 -5.56 4.95
N ALA A 99 -9.46 -5.77 4.36
CA ALA A 99 -9.36 -6.44 3.06
C ALA A 99 -9.95 -7.86 3.12
N ARG A 100 -10.68 -8.26 2.09
CA ARG A 100 -11.32 -9.57 1.97
C ARG A 100 -10.46 -10.59 1.26
N ALA A 101 -9.47 -10.14 0.49
CA ALA A 101 -8.53 -11.03 -0.18
C ALA A 101 -7.15 -10.40 -0.28
N PHE A 102 -6.15 -11.29 -0.38
CA PHE A 102 -4.77 -10.93 -0.66
C PHE A 102 -4.26 -11.85 -1.79
N VAL A 103 -3.92 -11.24 -2.93
CA VAL A 103 -3.48 -11.92 -4.15
C VAL A 103 -2.11 -11.37 -4.55
N LEU A 104 -1.22 -12.23 -4.99
CA LEU A 104 0.08 -11.82 -5.49
C LEU A 104 0.00 -11.37 -6.95
N LYS A 105 0.71 -10.31 -7.33
CA LYS A 105 0.77 -9.86 -8.74
C LYS A 105 1.37 -10.90 -9.70
N LYS A 106 2.11 -11.90 -9.17
CA LYS A 106 2.62 -13.05 -9.92
C LYS A 106 1.60 -14.19 -10.08
N ALA A 107 0.42 -14.09 -9.46
CA ALA A 107 -0.64 -15.09 -9.59
C ALA A 107 -1.13 -15.21 -11.03
N SER A 108 -1.66 -16.37 -11.38
CA SER A 108 -2.28 -16.58 -12.69
C SER A 108 -3.56 -15.75 -12.85
N SER A 109 -3.95 -15.47 -14.08
CA SER A 109 -5.23 -14.80 -14.35
C SER A 109 -6.42 -15.60 -13.82
N THR A 110 -6.35 -16.93 -13.82
CA THR A 110 -7.38 -17.80 -13.24
C THR A 110 -7.48 -17.59 -11.73
N GLU A 111 -6.36 -17.57 -11.03
CA GLU A 111 -6.32 -17.35 -9.58
C GLU A 111 -6.88 -15.98 -9.20
N LEU A 112 -6.52 -14.93 -9.94
CA LEU A 112 -7.09 -13.59 -9.73
C LEU A 112 -8.62 -13.58 -9.91
N LEU A 113 -9.12 -14.21 -10.97
CA LEU A 113 -10.56 -14.28 -11.21
C LEU A 113 -11.29 -15.08 -10.13
N ASP A 114 -10.72 -16.18 -9.65
CA ASP A 114 -11.31 -17.00 -8.58
C ASP A 114 -11.34 -16.24 -7.24
N ALA A 115 -10.28 -15.46 -6.94
CA ALA A 115 -10.27 -14.57 -5.78
C ALA A 115 -11.38 -13.52 -5.87
N LEU A 116 -11.50 -12.84 -7.01
CA LEU A 116 -12.53 -11.83 -7.23
C LEU A 116 -13.94 -12.41 -7.14
N ARG A 117 -14.20 -13.60 -7.72
CA ARG A 117 -15.48 -14.32 -7.63
C ARG A 117 -15.83 -14.66 -6.19
N THR A 118 -14.85 -15.16 -5.44
CA THR A 118 -15.04 -15.53 -4.04
C THR A 118 -15.44 -14.32 -3.22
N VAL A 119 -14.71 -13.21 -3.38
CA VAL A 119 -14.97 -11.96 -2.65
C VAL A 119 -16.29 -11.32 -3.09
N ALA A 120 -16.60 -11.32 -4.38
CA ALA A 120 -17.86 -10.79 -4.91
C ALA A 120 -19.08 -11.46 -4.25
N ARG A 121 -18.98 -12.76 -3.99
CA ARG A 121 -20.02 -13.57 -3.30
C ARG A 121 -19.99 -13.46 -1.78
N GLY A 122 -19.12 -12.62 -1.21
CA GLY A 122 -19.03 -12.36 0.24
C GLY A 122 -18.04 -13.26 0.99
N GLY A 123 -17.28 -14.10 0.28
CA GLY A 123 -16.20 -14.90 0.87
C GLY A 123 -14.91 -14.10 1.09
N SER A 124 -13.89 -14.80 1.57
CA SER A 124 -12.51 -14.29 1.69
C SER A 124 -11.56 -15.19 0.93
N TYR A 125 -10.45 -14.64 0.41
CA TYR A 125 -9.49 -15.40 -0.38
C TYR A 125 -8.06 -15.00 0.02
N LEU A 126 -7.22 -16.01 0.19
CA LEU A 126 -5.77 -15.85 0.31
C LEU A 126 -5.12 -16.80 -0.70
N SER A 127 -4.12 -16.34 -1.43
CA SER A 127 -3.34 -17.24 -2.28
C SER A 127 -2.70 -18.35 -1.42
N SER A 128 -2.51 -19.54 -2.00
CA SER A 128 -2.00 -20.70 -1.27
C SER A 128 -0.69 -20.40 -0.54
N GLN A 129 0.25 -19.73 -1.21
CA GLN A 129 1.54 -19.36 -0.62
C GLN A 129 1.39 -18.45 0.60
N VAL A 130 0.44 -17.52 0.56
CA VAL A 130 0.13 -16.60 1.67
C VAL A 130 -0.53 -17.35 2.82
N SER A 131 -1.47 -18.24 2.51
CA SER A 131 -2.17 -19.08 3.50
C SER A 131 -1.20 -19.97 4.27
N ASP A 132 -0.28 -20.64 3.59
CA ASP A 132 0.71 -21.53 4.20
C ASP A 132 1.62 -20.79 5.18
N ARG A 133 2.09 -19.60 4.81
CA ARG A 133 2.91 -18.76 5.68
C ARG A 133 2.14 -18.26 6.90
N LEU A 134 0.90 -17.81 6.70
CA LEU A 134 0.05 -17.37 7.80
C LEU A 134 -0.23 -18.51 8.78
N LEU A 135 -0.50 -19.72 8.30
CA LEU A 135 -0.66 -20.91 9.14
C LEU A 135 0.60 -21.24 9.94
N GLN A 136 1.78 -21.17 9.32
CA GLN A 136 3.06 -21.35 10.02
C GLN A 136 3.26 -20.32 11.14
N ARG A 137 2.90 -19.06 10.89
CA ARG A 137 2.96 -18.00 11.91
C ARG A 137 2.01 -18.26 13.07
N ILE A 138 0.77 -18.67 12.78
CA ILE A 138 -0.22 -19.07 13.80
C ILE A 138 0.32 -20.20 14.65
N GLN A 139 0.91 -21.23 14.03
CA GLN A 139 1.47 -22.40 14.73
C GLN A 139 2.66 -22.03 15.62
N ARG A 140 3.43 -21.00 15.29
CA ARG A 140 4.53 -20.46 16.13
C ARG A 140 4.04 -19.61 17.29
N GLY A 141 2.76 -19.24 17.34
CA GLY A 141 2.21 -18.37 18.38
C GLY A 141 2.51 -16.87 18.17
N ASP A 142 3.00 -16.49 16.99
CA ASP A 142 3.53 -15.14 16.68
C ASP A 142 2.45 -14.15 16.20
N LEU A 143 1.16 -14.48 16.36
CA LEU A 143 0.08 -13.58 15.90
C LEU A 143 -0.04 -12.30 16.73
N ASP A 144 0.36 -12.35 18.00
CA ASP A 144 0.26 -11.24 18.96
C ASP A 144 1.59 -10.52 19.21
N THR A 145 2.68 -11.05 18.71
CA THR A 145 3.94 -10.33 18.73
C THR A 145 3.82 -9.18 17.73
N HIS A 146 3.55 -8.00 18.26
CA HIS A 146 3.98 -6.76 17.64
C HIS A 146 5.51 -6.87 17.48
N ASP A 147 5.98 -7.54 16.43
CA ASP A 147 7.25 -7.19 15.83
C ASP A 147 7.04 -5.77 15.32
N ARG A 148 7.21 -4.83 16.26
CA ARG A 148 7.30 -3.43 15.92
C ARG A 148 8.48 -3.34 14.97
N SER A 149 8.17 -3.28 13.68
CA SER A 149 9.17 -2.85 12.71
C SER A 149 9.90 -1.64 13.33
N PRO A 150 11.21 -1.53 13.25
CA PRO A 150 11.89 -0.30 13.67
C PRO A 150 11.21 0.95 13.13
N LEU A 151 10.45 0.84 12.03
CA LEU A 151 9.65 1.88 11.41
C LEU A 151 8.39 2.24 12.22
N GLU A 152 7.81 1.30 12.98
CA GLU A 152 6.65 1.55 13.84
C GLU A 152 7.01 2.29 15.13
N SER A 153 8.29 2.30 15.49
CA SER A 153 8.81 3.11 16.58
C SER A 153 9.00 4.57 16.16
N LEU A 154 8.93 4.86 14.85
CA LEU A 154 9.08 6.21 14.32
C LEU A 154 7.79 7.00 14.48
N SER A 155 7.92 8.24 14.93
CA SER A 155 6.82 9.19 14.92
C SER A 155 6.32 9.41 13.48
N PRO A 156 5.09 9.87 13.26
CA PRO A 156 4.58 10.20 11.93
C PRO A 156 5.49 11.14 11.13
N ARG A 157 6.20 12.03 11.83
CA ARG A 157 7.21 12.94 11.22
C ARG A 157 8.45 12.22 10.74
N GLU A 158 9.00 11.32 11.53
CA GLU A 158 10.18 10.51 11.18
C GLU A 158 9.88 9.58 10.00
N LEU A 159 8.69 8.99 9.97
CA LEU A 159 8.20 8.20 8.84
C LEU A 159 8.08 9.04 7.56
N GLN A 160 7.58 10.28 7.66
CA GLN A 160 7.50 11.20 6.53
C GLN A 160 8.88 11.60 6.01
N VAL A 161 9.83 11.86 6.89
CA VAL A 161 11.23 12.14 6.53
C VAL A 161 11.84 10.93 5.84
N LEU A 162 11.67 9.74 6.40
CA LEU A 162 12.21 8.50 5.82
C LEU A 162 11.66 8.24 4.41
N ARG A 163 10.37 8.46 4.19
CA ARG A 163 9.73 8.38 2.85
C ARG A 163 10.36 9.37 1.87
N LEU A 164 10.54 10.63 2.29
CA LEU A 164 11.15 11.66 1.43
C LEU A 164 12.61 11.32 1.08
N VAL A 165 13.37 10.74 2.02
CA VAL A 165 14.73 10.23 1.77
C VAL A 165 14.72 9.08 0.78
N ALA A 166 13.84 8.11 0.97
CA ALA A 166 13.71 6.95 0.10
C ALA A 166 13.28 7.33 -1.33
N GLU A 167 12.49 8.38 -1.47
CA GLU A 167 12.08 8.95 -2.76
C GLU A 167 13.17 9.82 -3.43
N GLY A 168 14.36 9.94 -2.83
CA GLY A 168 15.48 10.72 -3.36
C GLY A 168 15.22 12.23 -3.48
N LYS A 169 14.28 12.77 -2.70
CA LYS A 169 13.94 14.19 -2.73
C LYS A 169 14.93 15.05 -1.96
N ASP A 170 15.24 16.20 -2.52
CA ASP A 170 16.31 17.10 -2.11
C ASP A 170 16.13 17.64 -0.67
N GLN A 171 17.25 17.83 0.03
CA GLN A 171 17.33 18.22 1.44
C GLN A 171 16.53 19.49 1.80
N GLN A 172 16.34 20.41 0.86
CA GLN A 172 15.53 21.62 1.04
C GLN A 172 14.04 21.32 1.24
N ARG A 173 13.53 20.25 0.66
CA ARG A 173 12.13 19.80 0.84
C ARG A 173 11.89 19.14 2.19
N TYR A 174 12.92 18.57 2.82
CA TYR A 174 12.80 18.01 4.17
C TYR A 174 12.50 19.09 5.20
N CYS A 175 13.20 20.23 5.13
CA CYS A 175 13.02 21.34 6.06
C CYS A 175 11.62 21.97 5.94
N SER A 176 11.07 22.08 4.73
CA SER A 176 9.74 22.63 4.51
C SER A 176 8.62 21.68 4.95
N ALA A 177 8.78 20.37 4.72
CA ALA A 177 7.78 19.36 5.08
C ALA A 177 7.71 19.10 6.59
N THR A 178 8.84 19.25 7.31
CA THR A 178 8.91 18.96 8.74
C THR A 178 8.74 20.22 9.62
N ARG A 179 8.67 21.43 9.05
CA ARG A 179 8.67 22.71 9.80
C ARG A 179 9.81 22.78 10.83
N LEU A 180 10.95 22.20 10.55
CA LEU A 180 12.15 22.43 11.33
C LEU A 180 12.59 23.87 11.06
N GLY A 181 12.31 24.75 12.02
CA GLY A 181 12.75 26.14 11.96
C GLY A 181 14.28 26.20 11.91
N ALA A 182 14.81 27.23 11.24
CA ALA A 182 16.23 27.50 11.03
C ALA A 182 17.03 27.75 12.34
N ALA A 183 16.55 27.33 13.51
CA ALA A 183 17.13 27.65 14.82
C ALA A 183 18.04 26.56 15.43
N ASP A 184 18.08 25.34 14.86
CA ASP A 184 18.84 24.22 15.45
C ASP A 184 19.88 23.65 14.50
N HIS A 185 20.65 24.48 13.82
CA HIS A 185 21.92 24.04 13.25
C HIS A 185 23.03 24.29 14.27
N PRO A 186 23.71 23.26 14.79
CA PRO A 186 25.01 23.46 15.42
C PRO A 186 25.95 23.99 14.34
N GLN A 187 26.47 25.18 14.55
CA GLN A 187 27.57 25.73 13.79
C GLN A 187 28.76 24.77 13.94
N LEU A 188 29.09 24.07 12.87
CA LEU A 188 30.43 23.50 12.73
C LEU A 188 31.36 24.70 12.58
N SER A 189 32.07 25.00 13.68
CA SER A 189 33.17 25.93 13.69
C SER A 189 34.23 25.45 12.67
N GLN A 190 34.40 26.24 11.63
CA GLN A 190 35.66 26.30 10.89
C GLN A 190 36.62 27.11 11.77
N ASP A 191 37.50 26.43 12.41
CA ASP A 191 38.71 27.05 12.97
C ASP A 191 39.89 26.14 12.68
N ASP A 192 40.92 26.80 12.21
CA ASP A 192 42.32 26.44 12.19
C ASP A 192 42.87 25.67 10.99
N ASP A 193 43.12 26.48 9.96
CA ASP A 193 44.37 26.34 9.17
C ASP A 193 44.99 27.73 8.98
N GLU A 194 45.84 28.09 9.95
CA GLU A 194 46.83 29.15 9.73
C GLU A 194 48.18 28.81 10.41
N GLU A 195 49.19 28.88 9.60
CA GLU A 195 50.60 29.14 9.89
C GLU A 195 51.46 28.01 10.46
N VAL A 196 52.30 27.49 9.59
CA VAL A 196 53.74 27.37 9.87
C VAL A 196 54.54 27.96 8.70
N GLY A 197 55.03 29.19 8.98
CA GLY A 197 56.01 29.86 8.17
C GLY A 197 57.42 29.39 8.49
N SER A 198 58.21 29.45 7.49
CA SER A 198 59.65 29.66 7.37
C SER A 198 60.49 29.73 8.65
N GLU A 199 61.48 28.86 8.78
CA GLU A 199 62.95 29.11 8.75
C GLU A 199 63.68 27.83 8.56
#